data_4f87e6d78c997e930d2a1c1ab329d07d
#
_entry.id   4f87e6d78c997e930d2a1c1ab329d07d
#
_cell.length_a   1.000
_cell.length_b   1.000
_cell.length_c   1.000
_cell.angle_alpha   90.00
_cell.angle_beta   90.00
_cell.angle_gamma   90.00
#
_symmetry.space_group_name_H-M   'P 1'
#
loop_
_entity.id
_entity.type
_entity.pdbx_description
1 polymer ?
#
loop_
_entity_poly.entity_id
_entity_poly.type
_entity_poly.pdbx_seq_one_letter_code
_entity_poly.pdbx_strand_id
1 'polypeptide(L)'
;MIRVVSSELLKLRTTRTFYGLAGAALGLVMLAVVLPLALTDDPFDESDVRSLLSTAGVAGLMMLILGVVFSAGEYRHGTIAWTLLVTPVRLRVAAGQALACGLAGAAISFVAAALTAVVALPWLGAKDAASLSTGEVLGIFAGGILYGALAAAFGAGLGALLRNQVVAVVLVLVFLFVVDPTLTALVDGYDKFSLSGLGSSITGGTEEDFGGDDLLPFWAAALLTSRRDI
;
A
#
# COMPACT_ATOMS: atom_id res chain seq x y z
N MET A 1 -16.19 -5.68 -17.16
CA MET A 1 -15.18 -5.26 -16.20
C MET A 1 -15.10 -3.74 -16.05
N ILE A 2 -14.88 -2.96 -17.11
CA ILE A 2 -14.71 -1.50 -17.00
C ILE A 2 -15.87 -0.81 -16.26
N ARG A 3 -17.12 -1.14 -16.55
CA ARG A 3 -18.30 -0.57 -15.87
C ARG A 3 -18.34 -0.88 -14.36
N VAL A 4 -17.89 -2.08 -13.96
CA VAL A 4 -17.81 -2.47 -12.54
C VAL A 4 -16.73 -1.64 -11.84
N VAL A 5 -15.55 -1.56 -12.41
CA VAL A 5 -14.44 -0.75 -11.85
C VAL A 5 -14.84 0.73 -11.75
N SER A 6 -15.47 1.29 -12.77
CA SER A 6 -15.93 2.70 -12.73
C SER A 6 -16.96 2.96 -11.63
N SER A 7 -17.89 2.02 -11.39
CA SER A 7 -18.87 2.15 -10.31
C SER A 7 -18.19 2.04 -8.93
N GLU A 8 -17.21 1.16 -8.77
CA GLU A 8 -16.47 1.01 -7.51
C GLU A 8 -15.59 2.24 -7.22
N LEU A 9 -14.92 2.80 -8.25
CA LEU A 9 -14.18 4.06 -8.11
C LEU A 9 -15.08 5.24 -7.73
N LEU A 10 -16.30 5.28 -8.28
CA LEU A 10 -17.27 6.31 -7.91
C LEU A 10 -17.68 6.19 -6.44
N LYS A 11 -17.94 4.97 -5.95
CA LYS A 11 -18.24 4.70 -4.53
C LYS A 11 -17.09 5.16 -3.63
N LEU A 12 -15.84 4.80 -3.96
CA LEU A 12 -14.64 5.24 -3.24
C LEU A 12 -14.61 6.77 -3.15
N ARG A 13 -14.72 7.46 -4.29
CA ARG A 13 -14.63 8.92 -4.38
C ARG A 13 -15.76 9.64 -3.63
N THR A 14 -16.91 9.03 -3.43
CA THR A 14 -18.05 9.64 -2.70
C THR A 14 -18.02 9.35 -1.21
N THR A 15 -17.14 8.48 -0.74
CA THR A 15 -17.09 8.06 0.66
C THR A 15 -16.15 8.96 1.48
N ARG A 16 -16.67 9.55 2.57
CA ARG A 16 -15.85 10.43 3.46
C ARG A 16 -14.64 9.72 4.06
N THR A 17 -14.77 8.43 4.36
CA THR A 17 -13.69 7.61 4.91
C THR A 17 -12.49 7.53 3.96
N PHE A 18 -12.73 7.56 2.65
CA PHE A 18 -11.66 7.59 1.64
C PHE A 18 -10.75 8.81 1.81
N TYR A 19 -11.34 10.00 1.91
CA TYR A 19 -10.57 11.24 2.08
C TYR A 19 -9.87 11.31 3.45
N GLY A 20 -10.51 10.77 4.50
CA GLY A 20 -9.88 10.66 5.82
C GLY A 20 -8.64 9.78 5.83
N LEU A 21 -8.72 8.59 5.25
CA LEU A 21 -7.59 7.67 5.15
C LEU A 21 -6.51 8.17 4.19
N ALA A 22 -6.90 8.76 3.05
CA ALA A 22 -5.97 9.38 2.13
C ALA A 22 -5.21 10.55 2.77
N GLY A 23 -5.92 11.43 3.47
CA GLY A 23 -5.32 12.54 4.21
C GLY A 23 -4.40 12.07 5.33
N ALA A 24 -4.78 11.03 6.07
CA ALA A 24 -3.93 10.41 7.09
C ALA A 24 -2.67 9.80 6.48
N ALA A 25 -2.79 9.10 5.35
CA ALA A 25 -1.64 8.53 4.64
C ALA A 25 -0.64 9.61 4.22
N LEU A 26 -1.13 10.67 3.57
CA LEU A 26 -0.29 11.79 3.13
C LEU A 26 0.33 12.54 4.32
N GLY A 27 -0.43 12.73 5.39
CA GLY A 27 0.06 13.36 6.63
C GLY A 27 1.17 12.54 7.30
N LEU A 28 1.03 11.22 7.37
CA LEU A 28 2.06 10.33 7.91
C LEU A 28 3.32 10.31 7.05
N VAL A 29 3.19 10.28 5.73
CA VAL A 29 4.33 10.36 4.81
C VAL A 29 5.06 11.70 4.99
N MET A 30 4.32 12.81 5.05
CA MET A 30 4.93 14.13 5.26
C MET A 30 5.61 14.23 6.62
N LEU A 31 5.03 13.66 7.67
CA LEU A 31 5.65 13.62 8.99
C LEU A 31 6.96 12.82 8.95
N ALA A 32 6.93 11.62 8.32
CA ALA A 32 8.08 10.75 8.20
C ALA A 32 9.21 11.34 7.33
N VAL A 33 8.90 12.23 6.39
CA VAL A 33 9.88 12.93 5.55
C VAL A 33 10.41 14.18 6.26
N VAL A 34 9.52 15.02 6.79
CA VAL A 34 9.91 16.33 7.33
C VAL A 34 10.62 16.20 8.67
N LEU A 35 10.22 15.22 9.51
CA LEU A 35 10.78 15.08 10.85
C LEU A 35 12.30 14.79 10.85
N PRO A 36 12.82 13.80 10.09
CA PRO A 36 14.26 13.58 9.99
C PRO A 36 14.99 14.78 9.37
N LEU A 37 14.44 15.38 8.32
CA LEU A 37 15.04 16.54 7.66
C LEU A 37 15.17 17.76 8.58
N ALA A 38 14.23 17.93 9.51
CA ALA A 38 14.22 19.05 10.45
C ALA A 38 15.06 18.83 11.71
N LEU A 39 15.21 17.57 12.16
CA LEU A 39 15.88 17.24 13.41
C LEU A 39 17.34 16.82 13.24
N THR A 40 17.77 16.40 12.04
CA THR A 40 19.13 15.96 11.77
C THR A 40 19.93 17.11 11.15
N ASP A 41 20.97 17.55 11.83
CA ASP A 41 21.90 18.60 11.34
C ASP A 41 23.06 18.00 10.51
N ASP A 42 23.35 16.73 10.69
CA ASP A 42 24.38 16.04 9.94
C ASP A 42 24.00 15.85 8.46
N PRO A 43 25.00 15.84 7.56
CA PRO A 43 24.75 15.54 6.15
C PRO A 43 24.24 14.11 5.97
N PHE A 44 23.21 13.96 5.15
CA PHE A 44 22.63 12.66 4.82
C PHE A 44 23.54 11.91 3.85
N ASP A 45 23.91 10.69 4.20
CA ASP A 45 24.63 9.80 3.28
C ASP A 45 23.65 9.16 2.25
N GLU A 46 24.18 8.33 1.35
CA GLU A 46 23.37 7.73 0.28
C GLU A 46 22.30 6.80 0.84
N SER A 47 22.60 6.05 1.90
CA SER A 47 21.65 5.13 2.55
C SER A 47 20.54 5.89 3.26
N ASP A 48 20.86 7.01 3.89
CA ASP A 48 19.88 7.89 4.55
C ASP A 48 18.92 8.52 3.55
N VAL A 49 19.46 9.03 2.42
CA VAL A 49 18.64 9.60 1.33
C VAL A 49 17.71 8.54 0.76
N ARG A 50 18.22 7.33 0.50
CA ARG A 50 17.43 6.22 -0.01
C ARG A 50 16.31 5.84 0.96
N SER A 51 16.64 5.69 2.24
CA SER A 51 15.69 5.40 3.31
C SER A 51 14.61 6.49 3.43
N LEU A 52 15.01 7.76 3.40
CA LEU A 52 14.09 8.90 3.45
C LEU A 52 13.11 8.90 2.27
N LEU A 53 13.59 8.70 1.05
CA LEU A 53 12.73 8.69 -0.14
C LEU A 53 11.80 7.46 -0.16
N SER A 54 12.26 6.32 0.36
CA SER A 54 11.43 5.10 0.46
C SER A 54 10.26 5.24 1.44
N THR A 55 10.29 6.23 2.36
CA THR A 55 9.16 6.52 3.26
C THR A 55 7.87 6.87 2.53
N ALA A 56 7.94 7.30 1.27
CA ALA A 56 6.77 7.44 0.41
C ALA A 56 5.95 6.12 0.32
N GLY A 57 6.62 4.97 0.44
CA GLY A 57 5.99 3.64 0.50
C GLY A 57 5.12 3.41 1.74
N VAL A 58 5.30 4.16 2.83
CA VAL A 58 4.44 4.08 4.03
C VAL A 58 2.97 4.34 3.69
N ALA A 59 2.70 5.14 2.65
CA ALA A 59 1.36 5.30 2.12
C ALA A 59 0.70 3.96 1.77
N GLY A 60 1.47 2.97 1.31
CA GLY A 60 0.98 1.64 0.93
C GLY A 60 0.31 0.90 2.08
N LEU A 61 0.83 1.01 3.31
CA LEU A 61 0.20 0.41 4.50
C LEU A 61 -1.19 1.03 4.77
N MET A 62 -1.31 2.34 4.62
CA MET A 62 -2.61 3.01 4.75
C MET A 62 -3.56 2.62 3.61
N MET A 63 -3.04 2.39 2.41
CA MET A 63 -3.84 1.92 1.27
C MET A 63 -4.31 0.48 1.45
N LEU A 64 -3.54 -0.38 2.11
CA LEU A 64 -3.99 -1.71 2.53
C LEU A 64 -5.22 -1.61 3.45
N ILE A 65 -5.15 -0.76 4.48
CA ILE A 65 -6.26 -0.54 5.41
C ILE A 65 -7.48 0.04 4.65
N LEU A 66 -7.26 0.97 3.74
CA LEU A 66 -8.32 1.53 2.90
C LEU A 66 -9.03 0.44 2.10
N GLY A 67 -8.29 -0.45 1.44
CA GLY A 67 -8.84 -1.58 0.70
C GLY A 67 -9.71 -2.49 1.58
N VAL A 68 -9.21 -2.84 2.78
CA VAL A 68 -9.94 -3.64 3.77
C VAL A 68 -11.23 -2.94 4.19
N VAL A 69 -11.16 -1.68 4.60
CA VAL A 69 -12.30 -0.90 5.10
C VAL A 69 -13.37 -0.74 4.02
N PHE A 70 -12.95 -0.47 2.78
CA PHE A 70 -13.85 -0.30 1.66
C PHE A 70 -14.61 -1.60 1.35
N SER A 71 -13.89 -2.71 1.14
CA SER A 71 -14.50 -3.98 0.76
C SER A 71 -15.32 -4.58 1.89
N ALA A 72 -14.80 -4.64 3.12
CA ALA A 72 -15.54 -5.15 4.27
C ALA A 72 -16.74 -4.25 4.66
N GLY A 73 -16.63 -2.94 4.38
CA GLY A 73 -17.71 -1.98 4.60
C GLY A 73 -18.97 -2.29 3.80
N GLU A 74 -18.85 -2.83 2.60
CA GLU A 74 -20.02 -3.24 1.79
C GLU A 74 -20.83 -4.36 2.46
N TYR A 75 -20.16 -5.27 3.15
CA TYR A 75 -20.83 -6.31 3.94
C TYR A 75 -21.48 -5.74 5.20
N ARG A 76 -20.81 -4.81 5.88
CA ARG A 76 -21.37 -4.14 7.06
C ARG A 76 -22.62 -3.32 6.77
N HIS A 77 -22.65 -2.64 5.64
CA HIS A 77 -23.79 -1.78 5.24
C HIS A 77 -24.81 -2.50 4.37
N GLY A 78 -24.61 -3.79 4.07
CA GLY A 78 -25.53 -4.61 3.26
C GLY A 78 -25.58 -4.21 1.77
N THR A 79 -24.70 -3.31 1.33
CA THR A 79 -24.69 -2.81 -0.06
C THR A 79 -24.24 -3.85 -1.07
N ILE A 80 -23.52 -4.89 -0.60
CA ILE A 80 -23.08 -6.01 -1.43
C ILE A 80 -24.27 -6.73 -2.11
N ALA A 81 -25.44 -6.82 -1.44
CA ALA A 81 -26.62 -7.44 -2.00
C ALA A 81 -27.09 -6.75 -3.29
N TRP A 82 -27.12 -5.42 -3.29
CA TRP A 82 -27.49 -4.63 -4.47
C TRP A 82 -26.47 -4.79 -5.61
N THR A 83 -25.19 -4.85 -5.28
CA THR A 83 -24.11 -5.07 -6.26
C THR A 83 -24.24 -6.45 -6.92
N LEU A 84 -24.58 -7.50 -6.15
CA LEU A 84 -24.77 -8.86 -6.65
C LEU A 84 -26.06 -9.04 -7.45
N LEU A 85 -27.11 -8.24 -7.22
CA LEU A 85 -28.30 -8.23 -8.05
C LEU A 85 -28.00 -7.75 -9.49
N VAL A 86 -27.11 -6.77 -9.63
CA VAL A 86 -26.70 -6.24 -10.94
C VAL A 86 -25.62 -7.10 -11.60
N THR A 87 -24.71 -7.64 -10.78
CA THR A 87 -23.57 -8.45 -11.24
C THR A 87 -23.52 -9.75 -10.43
N PRO A 88 -24.20 -10.83 -10.87
CA PRO A 88 -24.36 -12.05 -10.06
C PRO A 88 -23.05 -12.86 -9.89
N VAL A 89 -22.00 -12.55 -10.64
CA VAL A 89 -20.70 -13.24 -10.58
C VAL A 89 -19.84 -12.62 -9.48
N ARG A 90 -19.75 -13.28 -8.31
CA ARG A 90 -19.01 -12.82 -7.12
C ARG A 90 -17.55 -12.50 -7.41
N LEU A 91 -16.87 -13.37 -8.15
CA LEU A 91 -15.45 -13.15 -8.51
C LEU A 91 -15.26 -11.86 -9.34
N ARG A 92 -16.21 -11.54 -10.21
CA ARG A 92 -16.17 -10.32 -11.04
C ARG A 92 -16.32 -9.06 -10.17
N VAL A 93 -17.16 -9.11 -9.13
CA VAL A 93 -17.33 -8.01 -8.17
C VAL A 93 -16.06 -7.85 -7.34
N ALA A 94 -15.53 -8.93 -6.75
CA ALA A 94 -14.30 -8.91 -5.96
C ALA A 94 -13.10 -8.40 -6.77
N ALA A 95 -12.92 -8.88 -8.00
CA ALA A 95 -11.88 -8.39 -8.90
C ALA A 95 -12.08 -6.91 -9.26
N GLY A 96 -13.33 -6.47 -9.46
CA GLY A 96 -13.66 -5.07 -9.71
C GLY A 96 -13.30 -4.16 -8.53
N GLN A 97 -13.60 -4.60 -7.30
CA GLN A 97 -13.22 -3.90 -6.06
C GLN A 97 -11.70 -3.84 -5.88
N ALA A 98 -11.00 -4.99 -6.07
CA ALA A 98 -9.55 -5.04 -5.97
C ALA A 98 -8.87 -4.09 -6.98
N LEU A 99 -9.33 -4.08 -8.23
CA LEU A 99 -8.82 -3.17 -9.26
C LEU A 99 -9.13 -1.70 -8.94
N ALA A 100 -10.32 -1.38 -8.46
CA ALA A 100 -10.69 -0.02 -8.09
C ALA A 100 -9.85 0.48 -6.89
N CYS A 101 -9.68 -0.36 -5.85
CA CYS A 101 -8.83 -0.04 -4.71
C CYS A 101 -7.36 0.08 -5.13
N GLY A 102 -6.86 -0.80 -6.01
CA GLY A 102 -5.52 -0.72 -6.54
C GLY A 102 -5.25 0.56 -7.31
N LEU A 103 -6.17 1.00 -8.17
CA LEU A 103 -6.07 2.27 -8.88
C LEU A 103 -6.11 3.47 -7.93
N ALA A 104 -6.96 3.43 -6.91
CA ALA A 104 -7.00 4.47 -5.88
C ALA A 104 -5.71 4.50 -5.05
N GLY A 105 -5.19 3.33 -4.67
CA GLY A 105 -3.90 3.18 -3.99
C GLY A 105 -2.75 3.74 -4.82
N ALA A 106 -2.68 3.40 -6.10
CA ALA A 106 -1.68 3.96 -7.02
C ALA A 106 -1.76 5.49 -7.10
N ALA A 107 -2.98 6.04 -7.22
CA ALA A 107 -3.16 7.49 -7.32
C ALA A 107 -2.71 8.22 -6.04
N ILE A 108 -3.04 7.70 -4.86
CA ILE A 108 -2.65 8.32 -3.58
C ILE A 108 -1.15 8.16 -3.35
N SER A 109 -0.56 6.98 -3.65
CA SER A 109 0.88 6.76 -3.54
C SER A 109 1.67 7.62 -4.54
N PHE A 110 1.12 7.87 -5.74
CA PHE A 110 1.69 8.83 -6.67
C PHE A 110 1.72 10.25 -6.08
N VAL A 111 0.62 10.70 -5.45
CA VAL A 111 0.58 12.00 -4.77
C VAL A 111 1.58 12.05 -3.62
N ALA A 112 1.69 10.96 -2.82
CA ALA A 112 2.67 10.85 -1.75
C ALA A 112 4.10 10.97 -2.27
N ALA A 113 4.46 10.23 -3.32
CA ALA A 113 5.77 10.29 -3.98
C ALA A 113 6.07 11.69 -4.53
N ALA A 114 5.09 12.33 -5.19
CA ALA A 114 5.24 13.69 -5.70
C ALA A 114 5.46 14.72 -4.58
N LEU A 115 4.72 14.61 -3.47
CA LEU A 115 4.91 15.48 -2.30
C LEU A 115 6.28 15.25 -1.65
N THR A 116 6.70 14.00 -1.51
CA THR A 116 8.04 13.64 -1.01
C THR A 116 9.12 14.25 -1.91
N ALA A 117 8.99 14.12 -3.22
CA ALA A 117 9.95 14.71 -4.17
C ALA A 117 10.03 16.23 -4.04
N VAL A 118 8.88 16.92 -3.99
CA VAL A 118 8.82 18.38 -3.90
C VAL A 118 9.41 18.90 -2.59
N VAL A 119 9.27 18.16 -1.50
CA VAL A 119 9.77 18.60 -0.17
C VAL A 119 11.21 18.11 0.05
N ALA A 120 11.49 16.82 -0.16
CA ALA A 120 12.78 16.25 0.20
C ALA A 120 13.91 16.68 -0.75
N LEU A 121 13.69 16.66 -2.07
CA LEU A 121 14.80 16.92 -3.00
C LEU A 121 15.41 18.32 -2.86
N PRO A 122 14.65 19.44 -2.75
CA PRO A 122 15.24 20.75 -2.52
C PRO A 122 15.94 20.85 -1.15
N TRP A 123 15.39 20.21 -0.14
CA TRP A 123 15.94 20.27 1.23
C TRP A 123 17.25 19.48 1.33
N LEU A 124 17.30 18.27 0.74
CA LEU A 124 18.53 17.47 0.64
C LEU A 124 19.63 18.21 -0.15
N GLY A 125 19.26 18.88 -1.25
CA GLY A 125 20.21 19.72 -2.00
C GLY A 125 20.74 20.91 -1.19
N ALA A 126 19.96 21.49 -0.28
CA ALA A 126 20.39 22.57 0.61
C ALA A 126 21.29 22.09 1.77
N LYS A 127 21.26 20.81 2.09
CA LYS A 127 22.09 20.17 3.14
C LYS A 127 23.35 19.48 2.58
N ASP A 128 23.68 19.66 1.31
CA ASP A 128 24.79 18.96 0.63
C ASP A 128 24.76 17.43 0.81
N ALA A 129 23.54 16.86 0.85
CA ALA A 129 23.35 15.42 0.98
C ALA A 129 23.87 14.66 -0.24
N ALA A 130 24.18 13.38 -0.06
CA ALA A 130 24.62 12.51 -1.15
C ALA A 130 23.57 12.48 -2.28
N SER A 131 24.00 12.59 -3.52
CA SER A 131 23.12 12.62 -4.68
C SER A 131 22.88 11.23 -5.24
N LEU A 132 21.62 10.78 -5.23
CA LEU A 132 21.19 9.61 -5.98
C LEU A 132 21.03 9.92 -7.47
N SER A 133 21.25 8.93 -8.31
CA SER A 133 20.95 9.07 -9.73
C SER A 133 19.45 9.27 -9.96
N THR A 134 19.09 10.00 -11.01
CA THR A 134 17.66 10.20 -11.36
C THR A 134 16.94 8.87 -11.59
N GLY A 135 17.64 7.86 -12.10
CA GLY A 135 17.07 6.52 -12.30
C GLY A 135 16.70 5.83 -10.99
N GLU A 136 17.54 5.92 -9.98
CA GLU A 136 17.28 5.35 -8.63
C GLU A 136 16.10 6.06 -7.96
N VAL A 137 16.06 7.39 -7.98
CA VAL A 137 14.95 8.17 -7.42
C VAL A 137 13.61 7.79 -8.09
N LEU A 138 13.61 7.69 -9.42
CA LEU A 138 12.42 7.25 -10.16
C LEU A 138 12.04 5.80 -9.84
N GLY A 139 13.03 4.92 -9.66
CA GLY A 139 12.82 3.53 -9.24
C GLY A 139 12.13 3.43 -7.87
N ILE A 140 12.64 4.15 -6.88
CA ILE A 140 12.08 4.21 -5.53
C ILE A 140 10.61 4.69 -5.57
N PHE A 141 10.32 5.77 -6.28
CA PHE A 141 8.95 6.29 -6.37
C PHE A 141 8.02 5.38 -7.16
N ALA A 142 8.49 4.81 -8.27
CA ALA A 142 7.70 3.83 -9.04
C ALA A 142 7.38 2.58 -8.20
N GLY A 143 8.36 2.10 -7.43
CA GLY A 143 8.19 1.02 -6.47
C GLY A 143 7.14 1.35 -5.41
N GLY A 144 7.22 2.54 -4.79
CA GLY A 144 6.23 2.99 -3.80
C GLY A 144 4.80 3.08 -4.36
N ILE A 145 4.65 3.53 -5.60
CA ILE A 145 3.35 3.58 -6.30
C ILE A 145 2.82 2.17 -6.54
N LEU A 146 3.68 1.27 -7.03
CA LEU A 146 3.30 -0.12 -7.26
C LEU A 146 2.92 -0.82 -5.96
N TYR A 147 3.71 -0.64 -4.90
CA TYR A 147 3.42 -1.18 -3.58
C TYR A 147 2.06 -0.69 -3.06
N GLY A 148 1.77 0.60 -3.14
CA GLY A 148 0.48 1.15 -2.73
C GLY A 148 -0.71 0.61 -3.53
N ALA A 149 -0.53 0.38 -4.84
CA ALA A 149 -1.53 -0.25 -5.69
C ALA A 149 -1.82 -1.70 -5.26
N LEU A 150 -0.76 -2.49 -5.09
CA LEU A 150 -0.84 -3.90 -4.71
C LEU A 150 -1.40 -4.06 -3.28
N ALA A 151 -0.93 -3.26 -2.34
CA ALA A 151 -1.39 -3.27 -0.96
C ALA A 151 -2.90 -2.95 -0.86
N ALA A 152 -3.38 -1.93 -1.57
CA ALA A 152 -4.80 -1.59 -1.62
C ALA A 152 -5.66 -2.70 -2.25
N ALA A 153 -5.19 -3.30 -3.34
CA ALA A 153 -5.88 -4.41 -3.99
C ALA A 153 -5.94 -5.65 -3.09
N PHE A 154 -4.83 -5.98 -2.42
CA PHE A 154 -4.75 -7.06 -1.45
C PHE A 154 -5.66 -6.83 -0.24
N GLY A 155 -5.66 -5.60 0.31
CA GLY A 155 -6.57 -5.20 1.37
C GLY A 155 -8.05 -5.39 1.00
N ALA A 156 -8.43 -5.03 -0.23
CA ALA A 156 -9.78 -5.26 -0.72
C ALA A 156 -10.14 -6.75 -0.78
N GLY A 157 -9.20 -7.61 -1.20
CA GLY A 157 -9.36 -9.06 -1.17
C GLY A 157 -9.56 -9.61 0.24
N LEU A 158 -8.75 -9.17 1.21
CA LEU A 158 -8.91 -9.54 2.63
C LEU A 158 -10.25 -9.08 3.20
N GLY A 159 -10.67 -7.85 2.89
CA GLY A 159 -11.97 -7.32 3.33
C GLY A 159 -13.15 -8.14 2.80
N ALA A 160 -13.10 -8.53 1.52
CA ALA A 160 -14.10 -9.40 0.90
C ALA A 160 -14.16 -10.80 1.54
N LEU A 161 -12.99 -11.35 1.94
CA LEU A 161 -12.88 -12.66 2.55
C LEU A 161 -13.47 -12.69 3.96
N LEU A 162 -13.13 -11.70 4.79
CA LEU A 162 -13.49 -11.66 6.21
C LEU A 162 -14.93 -11.17 6.46
N ARG A 163 -15.52 -10.45 5.53
CA ARG A 163 -16.92 -9.97 5.56
C ARG A 163 -17.34 -9.20 6.82
N ASN A 164 -16.39 -8.88 7.68
CA ASN A 164 -16.59 -8.12 8.91
C ASN A 164 -15.52 -7.04 9.01
N GLN A 165 -15.93 -5.78 8.92
CA GLN A 165 -15.01 -4.65 8.86
C GLN A 165 -14.13 -4.54 10.11
N VAL A 166 -14.68 -4.73 11.30
CA VAL A 166 -13.93 -4.59 12.56
C VAL A 166 -12.88 -5.70 12.66
N VAL A 167 -13.33 -6.95 12.45
CA VAL A 167 -12.43 -8.11 12.49
C VAL A 167 -11.33 -7.99 11.44
N ALA A 168 -11.68 -7.56 10.24
CA ALA A 168 -10.72 -7.43 9.15
C ALA A 168 -9.64 -6.38 9.45
N VAL A 169 -10.04 -5.21 9.95
CA VAL A 169 -9.08 -4.14 10.31
C VAL A 169 -8.21 -4.58 11.48
N VAL A 170 -8.80 -5.14 12.56
CA VAL A 170 -8.04 -5.60 13.72
C VAL A 170 -7.05 -6.70 13.34
N LEU A 171 -7.48 -7.67 12.52
CA LEU A 171 -6.61 -8.77 12.07
C LEU A 171 -5.42 -8.25 11.26
N VAL A 172 -5.66 -7.30 10.34
CA VAL A 172 -4.58 -6.68 9.55
C VAL A 172 -3.63 -5.89 10.43
N LEU A 173 -4.14 -5.12 11.40
CA LEU A 173 -3.27 -4.37 12.33
C LEU A 173 -2.45 -5.31 13.21
N VAL A 174 -3.06 -6.36 13.76
CA VAL A 174 -2.34 -7.37 14.55
C VAL A 174 -1.29 -8.08 13.69
N PHE A 175 -1.64 -8.42 12.44
CA PHE A 175 -0.68 -9.02 11.52
C PHE A 175 0.50 -8.08 11.28
N LEU A 176 0.28 -6.84 10.88
CA LEU A 176 1.33 -5.87 10.54
C LEU A 176 2.22 -5.48 11.71
N PHE A 177 1.65 -5.29 12.91
CA PHE A 177 2.39 -4.76 14.05
C PHE A 177 2.89 -5.82 15.05
N VAL A 178 2.33 -7.03 15.00
CA VAL A 178 2.70 -8.10 15.93
C VAL A 178 3.24 -9.32 15.19
N VAL A 179 2.47 -9.87 14.24
CA VAL A 179 2.82 -11.15 13.61
C VAL A 179 4.00 -10.99 12.66
N ASP A 180 3.92 -10.04 11.74
CA ASP A 180 4.94 -9.80 10.70
C ASP A 180 6.32 -9.48 11.31
N PRO A 181 6.48 -8.52 12.25
CA PRO A 181 7.76 -8.26 12.89
C PRO A 181 8.26 -9.44 13.75
N THR A 182 7.35 -10.16 14.41
CA THR A 182 7.73 -11.31 15.23
C THR A 182 8.25 -12.46 14.37
N LEU A 183 7.63 -12.73 13.23
CA LEU A 183 8.08 -13.75 12.30
C LEU A 183 9.40 -13.37 11.64
N THR A 184 9.57 -12.10 11.27
CA THR A 184 10.84 -11.59 10.74
C THR A 184 11.99 -11.74 11.74
N ALA A 185 11.73 -11.58 13.05
CA ALA A 185 12.73 -11.75 14.10
C ALA A 185 13.04 -13.21 14.45
N LEU A 186 12.10 -14.14 14.22
CA LEU A 186 12.22 -15.55 14.63
C LEU A 186 12.60 -16.51 13.51
N VAL A 187 12.31 -16.16 12.26
CA VAL A 187 12.46 -17.04 11.11
C VAL A 187 13.39 -16.41 10.09
N ASP A 188 14.60 -16.94 9.97
CA ASP A 188 15.57 -16.49 8.98
C ASP A 188 14.98 -16.61 7.55
N GLY A 189 15.07 -15.52 6.79
CA GLY A 189 14.56 -15.45 5.41
C GLY A 189 13.04 -15.22 5.29
N TYR A 190 12.31 -15.01 6.38
CA TYR A 190 10.90 -14.64 6.34
C TYR A 190 10.68 -13.22 5.80
N ASP A 191 11.66 -12.33 5.95
CA ASP A 191 11.69 -10.97 5.40
C ASP A 191 11.29 -10.91 3.92
N LYS A 192 11.71 -11.91 3.11
CA LYS A 192 11.32 -12.05 1.69
C LYS A 192 9.82 -12.32 1.47
N PHE A 193 9.14 -12.83 2.48
CA PHE A 193 7.71 -13.15 2.44
C PHE A 193 6.88 -12.19 3.27
N SER A 194 7.51 -11.33 4.05
CA SER A 194 6.85 -10.34 4.90
C SER A 194 6.22 -9.23 4.06
N LEU A 195 5.13 -8.67 4.54
CA LEU A 195 4.46 -7.55 3.85
C LEU A 195 5.29 -6.27 3.94
N SER A 196 6.02 -6.10 5.05
CA SER A 196 6.98 -5.01 5.27
C SER A 196 8.22 -5.17 4.39
N GLY A 197 8.77 -6.39 4.29
CA GLY A 197 9.90 -6.71 3.42
C GLY A 197 9.59 -6.49 1.94
N LEU A 198 8.38 -6.87 1.49
CA LEU A 198 7.90 -6.55 0.14
C LEU A 198 7.83 -5.03 -0.10
N GLY A 199 7.39 -4.28 0.90
CA GLY A 199 7.40 -2.82 0.83
C GLY A 199 8.81 -2.28 0.62
N SER A 200 9.77 -2.71 1.42
CA SER A 200 11.17 -2.26 1.36
C SER A 200 11.86 -2.67 0.06
N SER A 201 11.72 -3.93 -0.38
CA SER A 201 12.32 -4.40 -1.64
C SER A 201 11.75 -3.69 -2.86
N ILE A 202 10.44 -3.50 -2.94
CA ILE A 202 9.80 -2.78 -4.06
C ILE A 202 10.18 -1.29 -4.07
N THR A 203 10.37 -0.68 -2.91
CA THR A 203 10.76 0.74 -2.80
C THR A 203 12.27 0.98 -2.84
N GLY A 204 13.08 -0.08 -3.00
CA GLY A 204 14.54 0.04 -3.06
C GLY A 204 15.18 0.39 -1.71
N GLY A 205 14.51 0.11 -0.60
CA GLY A 205 15.01 0.37 0.75
C GLY A 205 16.09 -0.60 1.23
N THR A 206 16.31 -1.72 0.51
CA THR A 206 17.38 -2.68 0.76
C THR A 206 18.14 -2.94 -0.53
N GLU A 207 19.46 -3.01 -0.47
CA GLU A 207 20.34 -3.29 -1.63
C GLU A 207 20.25 -4.77 -2.10
N GLU A 208 19.42 -5.60 -1.48
CA GLU A 208 19.27 -6.99 -1.89
C GLU A 208 18.48 -7.10 -3.19
N ASP A 209 19.09 -7.80 -4.12
CA ASP A 209 18.69 -8.08 -5.49
C ASP A 209 17.18 -8.37 -5.63
N PHE A 210 16.52 -7.66 -6.53
CA PHE A 210 15.10 -7.80 -6.86
C PHE A 210 14.85 -9.17 -7.52
N GLY A 211 14.79 -10.22 -6.70
CA GLY A 211 14.44 -11.56 -7.15
C GLY A 211 12.94 -11.65 -7.43
N GLY A 212 12.55 -12.19 -8.59
CA GLY A 212 11.14 -12.37 -8.95
C GLY A 212 10.32 -13.22 -7.95
N ASP A 213 10.99 -13.81 -6.97
CA ASP A 213 10.40 -14.61 -5.90
C ASP A 213 9.73 -13.76 -4.80
N ASP A 214 10.07 -12.46 -4.69
CA ASP A 214 9.53 -11.55 -3.66
C ASP A 214 8.05 -11.18 -3.88
N LEU A 215 7.51 -11.50 -5.05
CA LEU A 215 6.09 -11.31 -5.38
C LEU A 215 5.21 -12.54 -5.05
N LEU A 216 5.80 -13.63 -4.57
CA LEU A 216 5.07 -14.88 -4.28
C LEU A 216 3.90 -14.72 -3.30
N PRO A 217 3.96 -13.90 -2.22
CA PRO A 217 2.83 -13.74 -1.31
C PRO A 217 1.60 -13.14 -1.98
N PHE A 218 1.78 -12.21 -2.93
CA PHE A 218 0.67 -11.61 -3.67
C PHE A 218 -0.01 -12.63 -4.61
N TRP A 219 0.79 -13.45 -5.29
CA TRP A 219 0.27 -14.51 -6.16
C TRP A 219 -0.42 -15.63 -5.35
N ALA A 220 0.14 -16.01 -4.21
CA ALA A 220 -0.45 -17.01 -3.32
C ALA A 220 -1.81 -16.55 -2.78
N ALA A 221 -1.93 -15.28 -2.34
CA ALA A 221 -3.19 -14.71 -1.88
C ALA A 221 -4.24 -14.64 -3.01
N ALA A 222 -3.85 -14.24 -4.21
CA ALA A 222 -4.73 -14.20 -5.37
C ALA A 222 -5.23 -15.62 -5.77
N LEU A 223 -4.38 -16.63 -5.69
CA LEU A 223 -4.74 -18.03 -5.98
C LEU A 223 -5.66 -18.64 -4.92
N LEU A 224 -5.46 -18.31 -3.63
CA LEU A 224 -6.31 -18.78 -2.54
C LEU A 224 -7.73 -18.21 -2.60
N THR A 225 -7.88 -16.96 -3.03
CA THR A 225 -9.20 -16.35 -3.26
C THR A 225 -9.92 -16.98 -4.45
N SER A 226 -9.19 -17.43 -5.49
CA SER A 226 -9.81 -18.02 -6.67
C SER A 226 -10.30 -19.46 -6.44
N ARG A 227 -9.73 -20.22 -5.49
CA ARG A 227 -10.09 -21.61 -5.22
C ARG A 227 -11.28 -21.84 -4.29
N ARG A 228 -11.81 -20.79 -3.65
CA ARG A 228 -12.96 -20.91 -2.72
C ARG A 228 -14.34 -20.73 -3.36
N ASP A 229 -14.41 -20.61 -4.67
CA ASP A 229 -15.68 -20.49 -5.42
C ASP A 229 -16.13 -21.79 -6.11
N ILE A 230 -15.67 -22.98 -5.63
CA ILE A 230 -16.22 -24.29 -6.02
C ILE A 230 -17.08 -24.83 -4.88
#